data_9ed94015af5a3f929d858fe927fd9b64
#
_entry.id   9ed94015af5a3f929d858fe927fd9b64
#
_cell.length_a   1.000
_cell.length_b   1.000
_cell.length_c   1.000
_cell.angle_alpha   90.00
_cell.angle_beta   90.00
_cell.angle_gamma   90.00
#
_symmetry.space_group_name_H-M   'P 1'
#
loop_
_entity.id
_entity.type
_entity.pdbx_description
1 polymer ?
#
loop_
_entity_poly.entity_id
_entity_poly.type
_entity_poly.pdbx_seq_one_letter_code
_entity_poly.pdbx_strand_id
1 'polypeptide(L)'
;MLKILVKKQLGEIFRSYTYDAKKNRARSKAATVGFFVFFAVIMVGMLGGLFTVLSLQLCAPLADAGLAWFYFTIMTLLAAFLGIFGSVFNTYSTLYMAKDNDLLLSMPIPVRTVMAARLVSVYLMGLMYSGVVLLPAIIVYWVVAGITAPVVVGCLIQLLLLSVFVLTLSCVLGWVVAKISQKLKNKSFITMLVSLAFIGAYYFFYAKAGDLLRELLANAALYGDTIRSGAYPLYLVGRVAVGDAGAIAIVAVVTLGLFALVWYLIARSFLRLATSTGAVAKVVYRERAVGLHSPDRALLGRELRRFTASANYMLNCGMGILGMVVAAVALIWKGRDFLGTVSLVLPVGTETVSVLLCAAVCALISMNDMAAPSVSLEGKSLWLAQSLPVTAWQVLRAKLRMHLLLTAVPGAVLGVCLVAVCDFPAVQMAAVLALAAVFLVFSALLNLFLGLKMPNLHWTSEITPIKQSGAVAIALLGGWAYAAAMAVLYFLVGRHMGFAAYMAAFLALTLAAAVLLYIWVRKKGCAIFASL
;
A
#
# COMPACT_ATOMS: atom_id res chain seq x y z
N MET A 1 -2.72 36.33 8.35
CA MET A 1 -2.93 35.44 7.19
C MET A 1 -2.21 34.11 7.34
N LEU A 2 -0.88 34.05 7.49
CA LEU A 2 -0.14 32.79 7.62
C LEU A 2 -0.70 31.87 8.73
N LYS A 3 -0.91 32.39 9.94
CA LYS A 3 -1.47 31.63 11.08
C LYS A 3 -2.81 30.96 10.76
N ILE A 4 -3.69 31.64 10.02
CA ILE A 4 -5.00 31.13 9.63
C ILE A 4 -4.85 29.99 8.63
N LEU A 5 -3.97 30.17 7.61
CA LEU A 5 -3.70 29.14 6.61
C LEU A 5 -3.03 27.90 7.23
N VAL A 6 -2.07 28.08 8.14
CA VAL A 6 -1.44 26.98 8.87
C VAL A 6 -2.49 26.21 9.70
N LYS A 7 -3.36 26.93 10.44
CA LYS A 7 -4.45 26.30 11.21
C LYS A 7 -5.40 25.52 10.32
N LYS A 8 -5.72 26.05 9.13
CA LYS A 8 -6.53 25.33 8.12
C LYS A 8 -5.83 24.06 7.67
N GLN A 9 -4.55 24.13 7.29
CA GLN A 9 -3.77 22.98 6.82
C GLN A 9 -3.65 21.87 7.89
N LEU A 10 -3.39 22.26 9.15
CA LEU A 10 -3.39 21.33 10.28
C LEU A 10 -4.75 20.68 10.47
N GLY A 11 -5.83 21.47 10.38
CA GLY A 11 -7.20 20.95 10.44
C GLY A 11 -7.50 19.94 9.33
N GLU A 12 -6.94 20.12 8.14
CA GLU A 12 -7.10 19.19 7.01
C GLU A 12 -6.36 17.86 7.21
N ILE A 13 -5.13 17.90 7.75
CA ILE A 13 -4.38 16.68 8.10
C ILE A 13 -5.19 15.80 9.06
N PHE A 14 -5.74 16.42 10.10
CA PHE A 14 -6.46 15.70 11.15
C PHE A 14 -7.96 15.54 10.89
N ARG A 15 -8.47 16.00 9.75
CA ARG A 15 -9.90 15.95 9.42
C ARG A 15 -10.46 14.53 9.41
N SER A 16 -9.70 13.55 8.96
CA SER A 16 -10.10 12.14 8.95
C SER A 16 -10.36 11.58 10.36
N TYR A 17 -9.71 12.14 11.39
CA TYR A 17 -9.88 11.75 12.78
C TYR A 17 -11.02 12.51 13.48
N THR A 18 -11.24 13.75 13.07
CA THR A 18 -12.20 14.65 13.73
C THR A 18 -13.59 14.65 13.09
N TYR A 19 -13.71 14.21 11.83
CA TYR A 19 -14.92 14.31 11.04
C TYR A 19 -15.32 12.96 10.43
N ASP A 20 -16.60 12.60 10.57
CA ASP A 20 -17.19 11.40 9.97
C ASP A 20 -17.85 11.78 8.63
N ALA A 21 -17.15 11.47 7.52
CA ALA A 21 -17.62 11.79 6.18
C ALA A 21 -18.93 11.02 5.81
N LYS A 22 -19.16 9.83 6.40
CA LYS A 22 -20.39 9.03 6.15
C LYS A 22 -21.62 9.66 6.78
N LYS A 23 -21.45 10.18 8.00
CA LYS A 23 -22.56 10.81 8.76
C LYS A 23 -22.62 12.32 8.56
N ASN A 24 -21.71 12.89 7.76
CA ASN A 24 -21.57 14.33 7.50
C ASN A 24 -21.57 15.19 8.78
N ARG A 25 -20.94 14.70 9.85
CA ARG A 25 -20.87 15.37 11.15
C ARG A 25 -19.52 15.22 11.83
N ALA A 26 -19.19 16.14 12.73
CA ALA A 26 -18.04 16.00 13.60
C ALA A 26 -18.17 14.74 14.48
N ARG A 27 -17.08 14.03 14.67
CA ARG A 27 -17.02 12.89 15.60
C ARG A 27 -17.14 13.39 17.04
N SER A 28 -17.62 12.54 17.93
CA SER A 28 -17.59 12.83 19.36
C SER A 28 -16.16 12.98 19.86
N LYS A 29 -15.95 13.76 20.93
CA LYS A 29 -14.61 13.94 21.52
C LYS A 29 -13.97 12.60 21.88
N ALA A 30 -14.74 11.67 22.47
CA ALA A 30 -14.26 10.33 22.83
C ALA A 30 -13.83 9.53 21.59
N ALA A 31 -14.60 9.54 20.51
CA ALA A 31 -14.22 8.87 19.26
C ALA A 31 -12.95 9.49 18.63
N THR A 32 -12.84 10.81 18.66
CA THR A 32 -11.65 11.51 18.16
C THR A 32 -10.40 11.13 18.95
N VAL A 33 -10.49 11.16 20.29
CA VAL A 33 -9.37 10.72 21.16
C VAL A 33 -9.05 9.25 20.92
N GLY A 34 -10.06 8.38 20.81
CA GLY A 34 -9.84 6.96 20.51
C GLY A 34 -9.08 6.73 19.19
N PHE A 35 -9.40 7.47 18.14
CA PHE A 35 -8.64 7.40 16.87
C PHE A 35 -7.22 7.91 17.00
N PHE A 36 -6.98 9.00 17.74
CA PHE A 36 -5.62 9.50 17.98
C PHE A 36 -4.79 8.50 18.79
N VAL A 37 -5.35 7.92 19.84
CA VAL A 37 -4.68 6.88 20.64
C VAL A 37 -4.39 5.65 19.79
N PHE A 38 -5.34 5.17 19.01
CA PHE A 38 -5.17 4.04 18.11
C PHE A 38 -4.04 4.29 17.09
N PHE A 39 -4.02 5.48 16.48
CA PHE A 39 -2.96 5.85 15.55
C PHE A 39 -1.59 5.94 16.23
N ALA A 40 -1.53 6.54 17.43
CA ALA A 40 -0.29 6.61 18.22
C ALA A 40 0.22 5.22 18.59
N VAL A 41 -0.65 4.30 19.01
CA VAL A 41 -0.28 2.91 19.33
C VAL A 41 0.29 2.20 18.10
N ILE A 42 -0.31 2.37 16.92
CA ILE A 42 0.23 1.76 15.70
C ILE A 42 1.57 2.40 15.31
N MET A 43 1.65 3.71 15.24
CA MET A 43 2.86 4.40 14.77
C MET A 43 4.02 4.27 15.77
N VAL A 44 3.77 4.50 17.05
CA VAL A 44 4.82 4.45 18.08
C VAL A 44 5.02 3.03 18.58
N GLY A 45 3.95 2.27 18.82
CA GLY A 45 4.05 0.90 19.34
C GLY A 45 4.59 -0.09 18.32
N MET A 46 3.99 -0.16 17.12
CA MET A 46 4.44 -1.15 16.11
C MET A 46 5.70 -0.69 15.38
N LEU A 47 5.66 0.48 14.71
CA LEU A 47 6.80 0.96 13.93
C LEU A 47 7.95 1.41 14.84
N GLY A 48 7.68 2.20 15.85
CA GLY A 48 8.69 2.63 16.82
C GLY A 48 9.31 1.44 17.55
N GLY A 49 8.51 0.44 17.92
CA GLY A 49 8.99 -0.82 18.53
C GLY A 49 9.94 -1.60 17.62
N LEU A 50 9.60 -1.72 16.33
CA LEU A 50 10.49 -2.36 15.34
C LEU A 50 11.85 -1.65 15.25
N PHE A 51 11.87 -0.33 15.18
CA PHE A 51 13.12 0.44 15.14
C PHE A 51 13.84 0.47 16.50
N THR A 52 13.14 0.32 17.61
CA THR A 52 13.75 0.12 18.93
C THR A 52 14.54 -1.19 18.97
N VAL A 53 13.95 -2.30 18.50
CA VAL A 53 14.64 -3.60 18.44
C VAL A 53 15.88 -3.52 17.54
N LEU A 54 15.76 -2.91 16.36
CA LEU A 54 16.90 -2.70 15.46
C LEU A 54 17.98 -1.85 16.11
N SER A 55 17.58 -0.78 16.80
CA SER A 55 18.50 0.11 17.53
C SER A 55 19.24 -0.61 18.63
N LEU A 56 18.57 -1.47 19.40
CA LEU A 56 19.21 -2.28 20.45
C LEU A 56 20.24 -3.26 19.90
N GLN A 57 19.94 -3.89 18.75
CA GLN A 57 20.87 -4.81 18.10
C GLN A 57 22.13 -4.12 17.56
N LEU A 58 22.01 -2.86 17.09
CA LEU A 58 23.13 -2.10 16.52
C LEU A 58 23.91 -1.27 17.54
N CYS A 59 23.22 -0.74 18.57
CA CYS A 59 23.79 0.27 19.45
C CYS A 59 24.97 -0.25 20.27
N ALA A 60 24.77 -1.35 21.02
CA ALA A 60 25.80 -1.88 21.92
C ALA A 60 27.09 -2.27 21.17
N PRO A 61 27.05 -3.11 20.09
CA PRO A 61 28.27 -3.49 19.40
C PRO A 61 29.03 -2.32 18.76
N LEU A 62 28.31 -1.32 18.24
CA LEU A 62 28.93 -0.16 17.58
C LEU A 62 29.45 0.87 18.59
N ALA A 63 28.77 1.05 19.72
CA ALA A 63 29.22 1.94 20.79
C ALA A 63 30.49 1.40 21.47
N ASP A 64 30.53 0.10 21.77
CA ASP A 64 31.68 -0.58 22.38
C ASP A 64 32.91 -0.56 21.44
N ALA A 65 32.68 -0.61 20.13
CA ALA A 65 33.74 -0.47 19.11
C ALA A 65 34.19 0.99 18.88
N GLY A 66 33.65 1.98 19.61
CA GLY A 66 33.96 3.40 19.38
C GLY A 66 33.37 3.99 18.10
N LEU A 67 32.41 3.28 17.48
CA LEU A 67 31.78 3.65 16.21
C LEU A 67 30.37 4.26 16.43
N ALA A 68 30.16 5.01 17.52
CA ALA A 68 28.89 5.65 17.84
C ALA A 68 28.35 6.54 16.69
N TRP A 69 29.25 7.27 16.01
CA TRP A 69 28.90 8.06 14.84
C TRP A 69 28.33 7.20 13.70
N PHE A 70 28.84 5.98 13.51
CA PHE A 70 28.38 5.07 12.47
C PHE A 70 26.99 4.52 12.75
N TYR A 71 26.69 4.21 14.03
CA TYR A 71 25.33 3.91 14.48
C TYR A 71 24.33 5.02 14.10
N PHE A 72 24.66 6.27 14.43
CA PHE A 72 23.80 7.40 14.10
C PHE A 72 23.72 7.65 12.59
N THR A 73 24.78 7.40 11.83
CA THR A 73 24.74 7.47 10.36
C THR A 73 23.70 6.51 9.79
N ILE A 74 23.74 5.23 10.20
CA ILE A 74 22.81 4.19 9.75
C ILE A 74 21.37 4.57 10.11
N MET A 75 21.12 4.91 11.37
CA MET A 75 19.78 5.24 11.84
C MET A 75 19.22 6.53 11.17
N THR A 76 20.08 7.50 10.90
CA THR A 76 19.72 8.73 10.20
C THR A 76 19.39 8.46 8.72
N LEU A 77 20.15 7.60 8.04
CA LEU A 77 19.85 7.19 6.67
C LEU A 77 18.51 6.46 6.56
N LEU A 78 18.24 5.53 7.49
CA LEU A 78 16.94 4.84 7.57
C LEU A 78 15.80 5.82 7.84
N ALA A 79 16.00 6.76 8.77
CA ALA A 79 15.02 7.80 9.08
C ALA A 79 14.79 8.76 7.91
N ALA A 80 15.85 9.15 7.19
CA ALA A 80 15.77 9.95 5.97
C ALA A 80 14.98 9.22 4.89
N PHE A 81 15.30 7.95 4.64
CA PHE A 81 14.61 7.12 3.65
C PHE A 81 13.11 7.04 3.94
N LEU A 82 12.75 6.64 5.16
CA LEU A 82 11.34 6.52 5.56
C LEU A 82 10.63 7.89 5.53
N GLY A 83 11.28 8.94 5.99
CA GLY A 83 10.76 10.29 5.98
C GLY A 83 10.48 10.82 4.58
N ILE A 84 11.40 10.63 3.66
CA ILE A 84 11.30 11.08 2.27
C ILE A 84 10.21 10.29 1.55
N PHE A 85 10.27 8.97 1.54
CA PHE A 85 9.30 8.12 0.84
C PHE A 85 7.90 8.23 1.43
N GLY A 86 7.78 8.36 2.75
CA GLY A 86 6.50 8.60 3.43
C GLY A 86 5.87 9.94 3.09
N SER A 87 6.67 10.98 2.81
CA SER A 87 6.17 12.34 2.60
C SER A 87 6.08 12.78 1.14
N VAL A 88 6.78 12.16 0.18
CA VAL A 88 6.83 12.58 -1.24
C VAL A 88 5.45 12.69 -1.88
N PHE A 89 4.61 11.66 -1.76
CA PHE A 89 3.27 11.68 -2.35
C PHE A 89 2.35 12.69 -1.67
N ASN A 90 2.49 12.85 -0.34
CA ASN A 90 1.79 13.89 0.38
C ASN A 90 2.25 15.29 -0.06
N THR A 91 3.54 15.48 -0.27
CA THR A 91 4.12 16.73 -0.80
C THR A 91 3.57 17.04 -2.18
N TYR A 92 3.55 16.06 -3.08
CA TYR A 92 2.98 16.22 -4.42
C TYR A 92 1.49 16.60 -4.36
N SER A 93 0.69 15.91 -3.56
CA SER A 93 -0.75 16.17 -3.45
C SER A 93 -1.04 17.52 -2.78
N THR A 94 -0.29 17.86 -1.73
CA THR A 94 -0.51 19.09 -0.94
C THR A 94 -0.02 20.35 -1.67
N LEU A 95 1.14 20.28 -2.33
CA LEU A 95 1.69 21.45 -3.02
C LEU A 95 1.06 21.68 -4.40
N TYR A 96 0.90 20.60 -5.22
CA TYR A 96 0.60 20.76 -6.63
C TYR A 96 -0.81 20.36 -7.02
N MET A 97 -1.42 19.36 -6.33
CA MET A 97 -2.74 18.82 -6.68
C MET A 97 -3.85 19.23 -5.70
N ALA A 98 -3.60 20.21 -4.84
CA ALA A 98 -4.59 20.62 -3.87
C ALA A 98 -5.82 21.24 -4.56
N LYS A 99 -7.00 20.75 -4.23
CA LYS A 99 -8.28 21.14 -4.84
C LYS A 99 -8.67 22.61 -4.56
N ASP A 100 -8.05 23.21 -3.57
CA ASP A 100 -8.28 24.60 -3.17
C ASP A 100 -7.28 25.60 -3.83
N ASN A 101 -6.45 25.13 -4.76
CA ASN A 101 -5.50 25.97 -5.48
C ASN A 101 -6.19 27.15 -6.17
N ASP A 102 -7.23 26.87 -6.94
CA ASP A 102 -7.94 27.90 -7.71
C ASP A 102 -8.57 28.94 -6.80
N LEU A 103 -9.15 28.48 -5.67
CA LEU A 103 -9.75 29.38 -4.67
C LEU A 103 -8.70 30.24 -3.96
N LEU A 104 -7.61 29.64 -3.47
CA LEU A 104 -6.58 30.38 -2.72
C LEU A 104 -5.76 31.33 -3.61
N LEU A 105 -5.52 30.94 -4.87
CA LEU A 105 -4.78 31.77 -5.82
C LEU A 105 -5.63 32.92 -6.40
N SER A 106 -6.98 32.82 -6.34
CA SER A 106 -7.87 33.92 -6.72
C SER A 106 -8.03 34.98 -5.61
N MET A 107 -7.65 34.65 -4.36
CA MET A 107 -7.67 35.60 -3.26
C MET A 107 -6.43 36.53 -3.26
N PRO A 108 -6.52 37.75 -2.69
CA PRO A 108 -5.38 38.67 -2.57
C PRO A 108 -4.40 38.21 -1.49
N ILE A 109 -3.90 36.99 -1.60
CA ILE A 109 -2.94 36.37 -0.69
C ILE A 109 -1.63 36.14 -1.43
N PRO A 110 -0.49 36.59 -0.90
CA PRO A 110 0.80 36.35 -1.52
C PRO A 110 1.05 34.85 -1.69
N VAL A 111 1.40 34.42 -2.89
CA VAL A 111 1.65 33.00 -3.25
C VAL A 111 2.67 32.35 -2.30
N ARG A 112 3.69 33.12 -1.87
CA ARG A 112 4.69 32.65 -0.89
C ARG A 112 4.07 32.29 0.45
N THR A 113 3.01 32.98 0.88
CA THR A 113 2.30 32.70 2.15
C THR A 113 1.50 31.39 2.05
N VAL A 114 0.85 31.17 0.92
CA VAL A 114 0.12 29.91 0.64
C VAL A 114 1.10 28.73 0.64
N MET A 115 2.22 28.89 -0.07
CA MET A 115 3.27 27.88 -0.15
C MET A 115 3.90 27.60 1.22
N ALA A 116 4.22 28.62 2.02
CA ALA A 116 4.76 28.45 3.37
C ALA A 116 3.82 27.67 4.27
N ALA A 117 2.51 27.97 4.24
CA ALA A 117 1.52 27.25 5.03
C ALA A 117 1.44 25.77 4.66
N ARG A 118 1.56 25.44 3.37
CA ARG A 118 1.57 24.03 2.89
C ARG A 118 2.85 23.30 3.27
N LEU A 119 4.00 23.97 3.23
CA LEU A 119 5.27 23.37 3.65
C LEU A 119 5.30 23.01 5.12
N VAL A 120 4.61 23.74 5.99
CA VAL A 120 4.45 23.37 7.40
C VAL A 120 3.75 21.99 7.51
N SER A 121 2.73 21.75 6.70
CA SER A 121 2.03 20.45 6.66
C SER A 121 2.96 19.31 6.21
N VAL A 122 3.74 19.55 5.15
CA VAL A 122 4.73 18.59 4.63
C VAL A 122 5.83 18.33 5.66
N TYR A 123 6.33 19.37 6.32
CA TYR A 123 7.34 19.28 7.38
C TYR A 123 6.88 18.40 8.53
N LEU A 124 5.67 18.60 9.04
CA LEU A 124 5.11 17.81 10.14
C LEU A 124 4.95 16.33 9.77
N MET A 125 4.52 16.03 8.55
CA MET A 125 4.44 14.66 8.06
C MET A 125 5.82 14.03 7.92
N GLY A 126 6.79 14.76 7.35
CA GLY A 126 8.18 14.30 7.25
C GLY A 126 8.81 14.05 8.61
N LEU A 127 8.61 14.96 9.56
CA LEU A 127 9.08 14.83 10.94
C LEU A 127 8.46 13.61 11.64
N MET A 128 7.16 13.35 11.44
CA MET A 128 6.49 12.19 12.00
C MET A 128 7.10 10.88 11.49
N TYR A 129 7.31 10.74 10.17
CA TYR A 129 7.89 9.52 9.59
C TYR A 129 9.36 9.33 9.96
N SER A 130 10.19 10.38 9.91
CA SER A 130 11.60 10.29 10.28
C SER A 130 11.79 10.16 11.79
N GLY A 131 10.93 10.79 12.59
CA GLY A 131 10.96 10.74 14.05
C GLY A 131 10.66 9.35 14.60
N VAL A 132 9.77 8.59 13.97
CA VAL A 132 9.47 7.18 14.38
C VAL A 132 10.70 6.29 14.33
N VAL A 133 11.70 6.62 13.52
CA VAL A 133 12.99 5.89 13.44
C VAL A 133 14.03 6.51 14.36
N LEU A 134 14.22 7.83 14.27
CA LEU A 134 15.35 8.49 14.94
C LEU A 134 15.13 8.68 16.45
N LEU A 135 13.89 8.90 16.92
CA LEU A 135 13.61 9.05 18.34
C LEU A 135 13.91 7.77 19.14
N PRO A 136 13.43 6.57 18.74
CA PRO A 136 13.85 5.34 19.39
C PRO A 136 15.37 5.13 19.38
N ALA A 137 16.03 5.44 18.25
CA ALA A 137 17.48 5.32 18.15
C ALA A 137 18.22 6.22 19.16
N ILE A 138 17.77 7.46 19.34
CA ILE A 138 18.32 8.39 20.33
C ILE A 138 18.10 7.88 21.74
N ILE A 139 16.88 7.43 22.06
CA ILE A 139 16.54 6.93 23.40
C ILE A 139 17.36 5.68 23.74
N VAL A 140 17.47 4.74 22.80
CA VAL A 140 18.29 3.52 23.00
C VAL A 140 19.75 3.87 23.23
N TYR A 141 20.30 4.80 22.45
CA TYR A 141 21.69 5.24 22.66
C TYR A 141 21.91 5.86 24.04
N TRP A 142 20.98 6.70 24.50
CA TRP A 142 21.07 7.29 25.85
C TRP A 142 21.01 6.25 26.97
N VAL A 143 20.24 5.19 26.79
CA VAL A 143 20.13 4.10 27.77
C VAL A 143 21.36 3.20 27.78
N VAL A 144 21.91 2.88 26.57
CA VAL A 144 23.01 1.90 26.42
C VAL A 144 24.38 2.56 26.63
N ALA A 145 24.64 3.70 26.00
CA ALA A 145 25.95 4.35 25.98
C ALA A 145 26.08 5.50 27.01
N GLY A 146 24.98 5.83 27.69
CA GLY A 146 24.95 6.91 28.70
C GLY A 146 24.63 8.27 28.13
N ILE A 147 24.25 9.19 29.01
CA ILE A 147 23.81 10.54 28.68
C ILE A 147 24.93 11.52 28.96
N THR A 148 25.37 12.25 27.92
CA THR A 148 26.30 13.36 28.07
C THR A 148 25.70 14.63 27.42
N ALA A 149 26.00 15.81 27.96
CA ALA A 149 25.42 17.06 27.44
C ALA A 149 25.69 17.29 25.96
N PRO A 150 26.88 17.04 25.37
CA PRO A 150 27.13 17.19 23.96
C PRO A 150 26.25 16.26 23.10
N VAL A 151 26.07 15.01 23.53
CA VAL A 151 25.24 14.01 22.83
C VAL A 151 23.76 14.41 22.84
N VAL A 152 23.24 14.90 23.95
CA VAL A 152 21.83 15.36 24.02
C VAL A 152 21.60 16.51 23.05
N VAL A 153 22.48 17.52 23.06
CA VAL A 153 22.39 18.66 22.15
C VAL A 153 22.56 18.22 20.71
N GLY A 154 23.55 17.36 20.42
CA GLY A 154 23.79 16.81 19.08
C GLY A 154 22.60 16.03 18.54
N CYS A 155 22.00 15.16 19.33
CA CYS A 155 20.81 14.37 18.94
C CYS A 155 19.59 15.27 18.63
N LEU A 156 19.34 16.31 19.44
CA LEU A 156 18.25 17.25 19.19
C LEU A 156 18.48 18.04 17.90
N ILE A 157 19.70 18.52 17.68
CA ILE A 157 20.08 19.21 16.45
C ILE A 157 19.97 18.25 15.25
N GLN A 158 20.42 17.00 15.40
CA GLN A 158 20.32 15.97 14.36
C GLN A 158 18.84 15.75 13.93
N LEU A 159 17.92 15.65 14.89
CA LEU A 159 16.49 15.49 14.60
C LEU A 159 15.94 16.70 13.80
N LEU A 160 16.32 17.91 14.17
CA LEU A 160 15.89 19.13 13.46
C LEU A 160 16.51 19.22 12.06
N LEU A 161 17.81 18.98 11.92
CA LEU A 161 18.49 19.00 10.62
C LEU A 161 17.96 17.92 9.68
N LEU A 162 17.75 16.70 10.21
CA LEU A 162 17.15 15.62 9.43
C LEU A 162 15.75 15.98 8.94
N SER A 163 14.91 16.56 9.79
CA SER A 163 13.54 16.93 9.39
C SER A 163 13.52 18.01 8.28
N VAL A 164 14.45 18.96 8.31
CA VAL A 164 14.63 19.95 7.24
C VAL A 164 15.18 19.31 5.96
N PHE A 165 16.11 18.38 6.08
CA PHE A 165 16.64 17.62 4.95
C PHE A 165 15.56 16.79 4.27
N VAL A 166 14.76 16.08 5.05
CA VAL A 166 13.60 15.29 4.56
C VAL A 166 12.60 16.21 3.85
N LEU A 167 12.25 17.36 4.42
CA LEU A 167 11.41 18.37 3.77
C LEU A 167 11.98 18.78 2.43
N THR A 168 13.26 19.12 2.40
CA THR A 168 13.95 19.61 1.19
C THR A 168 13.90 18.58 0.08
N LEU A 169 14.27 17.34 0.39
CA LEU A 169 14.33 16.28 -0.61
C LEU A 169 12.93 15.80 -1.04
N SER A 170 11.96 15.80 -0.13
CA SER A 170 10.55 15.55 -0.46
C SER A 170 9.97 16.60 -1.39
N CYS A 171 10.36 17.86 -1.23
CA CYS A 171 9.97 18.94 -2.14
C CYS A 171 10.56 18.78 -3.54
N VAL A 172 11.84 18.40 -3.65
CA VAL A 172 12.50 18.12 -4.94
C VAL A 172 11.83 16.94 -5.63
N LEU A 173 11.66 15.82 -4.93
CA LEU A 173 11.03 14.63 -5.48
C LEU A 173 9.55 14.88 -5.82
N GLY A 174 8.81 15.61 -5.00
CA GLY A 174 7.43 16.03 -5.29
C GLY A 174 7.34 16.87 -6.56
N TRP A 175 8.30 17.77 -6.79
CA TRP A 175 8.41 18.54 -8.03
C TRP A 175 8.71 17.63 -9.24
N VAL A 176 9.64 16.69 -9.11
CA VAL A 176 9.94 15.70 -10.15
C VAL A 176 8.70 14.87 -10.48
N VAL A 177 8.00 14.36 -9.47
CA VAL A 177 6.74 13.61 -9.65
C VAL A 177 5.69 14.47 -10.35
N ALA A 178 5.54 15.76 -9.98
CA ALA A 178 4.61 16.67 -10.64
C ALA A 178 4.94 16.84 -12.13
N LYS A 179 6.22 17.03 -12.47
CA LYS A 179 6.69 17.21 -13.85
C LYS A 179 6.54 15.95 -14.70
N ILE A 180 6.84 14.79 -14.14
CA ILE A 180 6.66 13.49 -14.80
C ILE A 180 5.17 13.20 -15.00
N SER A 181 4.36 13.43 -13.98
CA SER A 181 2.91 13.18 -14.00
C SER A 181 2.19 13.96 -15.11
N GLN A 182 2.69 15.14 -15.52
CA GLN A 182 2.12 15.91 -16.62
C GLN A 182 2.36 15.26 -17.99
N LYS A 183 3.46 14.51 -18.16
CA LYS A 183 3.85 13.88 -19.45
C LYS A 183 3.28 12.48 -19.64
N LEU A 184 2.79 11.85 -18.59
CA LEU A 184 2.33 10.45 -18.63
C LEU A 184 0.90 10.35 -19.12
N LYS A 185 0.66 9.59 -20.22
CA LYS A 185 -0.67 9.30 -20.74
C LYS A 185 -1.46 8.33 -19.84
N ASN A 186 -0.82 7.30 -19.31
CA ASN A 186 -1.42 6.26 -18.46
C ASN A 186 -0.88 6.32 -17.03
N LYS A 187 -1.20 7.41 -16.32
CA LYS A 187 -0.70 7.68 -14.95
C LYS A 187 -0.96 6.53 -13.99
N SER A 188 -2.16 5.96 -14.03
CA SER A 188 -2.58 4.90 -13.10
C SER A 188 -1.78 3.61 -13.26
N PHE A 189 -1.53 3.18 -14.49
CA PHE A 189 -0.77 1.96 -14.76
C PHE A 189 0.70 2.11 -14.34
N ILE A 190 1.31 3.26 -14.64
CA ILE A 190 2.70 3.54 -14.23
C ILE A 190 2.81 3.64 -12.71
N THR A 191 1.85 4.30 -12.05
CA THR A 191 1.81 4.36 -10.59
C THR A 191 1.71 2.96 -9.99
N MET A 192 0.88 2.09 -10.56
CA MET A 192 0.76 0.69 -10.14
C MET A 192 2.10 -0.03 -10.27
N LEU A 193 2.77 0.03 -11.44
CA LEU A 193 4.06 -0.63 -11.67
C LEU A 193 5.15 -0.14 -10.70
N VAL A 194 5.25 1.18 -10.50
CA VAL A 194 6.21 1.76 -9.56
C VAL A 194 5.93 1.30 -8.14
N SER A 195 4.66 1.26 -7.72
CA SER A 195 4.29 0.76 -6.39
C SER A 195 4.62 -0.71 -6.22
N LEU A 196 4.41 -1.55 -7.25
CA LEU A 196 4.76 -2.97 -7.22
C LEU A 196 6.29 -3.18 -7.18
N ALA A 197 7.04 -2.42 -7.95
CA ALA A 197 8.51 -2.44 -7.91
C ALA A 197 9.02 -2.06 -6.52
N PHE A 198 8.39 -1.07 -5.88
CA PHE A 198 8.73 -0.65 -4.53
C PHE A 198 8.41 -1.73 -3.48
N ILE A 199 7.25 -2.37 -3.58
CA ILE A 199 6.85 -3.49 -2.70
C ILE A 199 7.82 -4.67 -2.89
N GLY A 200 8.17 -5.01 -4.14
CA GLY A 200 9.15 -6.05 -4.45
C GLY A 200 10.53 -5.77 -3.87
N ALA A 201 11.03 -4.53 -4.03
CA ALA A 201 12.28 -4.09 -3.44
C ALA A 201 12.23 -4.16 -1.90
N TYR A 202 11.13 -3.72 -1.28
CA TYR A 202 10.94 -3.81 0.16
C TYR A 202 11.06 -5.25 0.68
N TYR A 203 10.35 -6.20 0.07
CA TYR A 203 10.43 -7.61 0.49
C TYR A 203 11.79 -8.24 0.21
N PHE A 204 12.47 -7.85 -0.88
CA PHE A 204 13.82 -8.30 -1.17
C PHE A 204 14.81 -7.84 -0.08
N PHE A 205 14.79 -6.55 0.28
CA PHE A 205 15.63 -6.03 1.35
C PHE A 205 15.26 -6.62 2.71
N TYR A 206 13.96 -6.81 2.98
CA TYR A 206 13.50 -7.45 4.21
C TYR A 206 14.01 -8.88 4.36
N ALA A 207 13.96 -9.68 3.29
CA ALA A 207 14.49 -11.05 3.28
C ALA A 207 16.01 -11.10 3.50
N LYS A 208 16.73 -10.07 3.08
CA LYS A 208 18.18 -9.95 3.24
C LYS A 208 18.61 -9.19 4.50
N ALA A 209 17.69 -8.58 5.21
CA ALA A 209 17.99 -7.68 6.33
C ALA A 209 18.81 -8.36 7.44
N GLY A 210 18.51 -9.61 7.77
CA GLY A 210 19.25 -10.36 8.79
C GLY A 210 20.70 -10.64 8.40
N ASP A 211 20.93 -11.03 7.15
CA ASP A 211 22.27 -11.30 6.62
C ASP A 211 23.09 -10.01 6.52
N LEU A 212 22.45 -8.95 5.98
CA LEU A 212 23.08 -7.62 5.88
C LEU A 212 23.45 -7.06 7.25
N LEU A 213 22.60 -7.27 8.26
CA LEU A 213 22.88 -6.81 9.62
C LEU A 213 24.08 -7.54 10.22
N ARG A 214 24.15 -8.87 10.06
CA ARG A 214 25.29 -9.69 10.54
C ARG A 214 26.58 -9.29 9.84
N GLU A 215 26.56 -9.13 8.53
CA GLU A 215 27.71 -8.72 7.73
C GLU A 215 28.19 -7.31 8.13
N LEU A 216 27.26 -6.38 8.34
CA LEU A 216 27.54 -5.02 8.77
C LEU A 216 28.21 -5.00 10.15
N LEU A 217 27.73 -5.80 11.11
CA LEU A 217 28.32 -5.88 12.44
C LEU A 217 29.71 -6.58 12.40
N ALA A 218 29.86 -7.64 11.63
CA ALA A 218 31.13 -8.35 11.48
C ALA A 218 32.22 -7.48 10.85
N ASN A 219 31.87 -6.57 9.95
CA ASN A 219 32.81 -5.73 9.20
C ASN A 219 32.65 -4.23 9.55
N ALA A 220 32.12 -3.89 10.72
CA ALA A 220 31.77 -2.53 11.09
C ALA A 220 32.96 -1.54 11.02
N ALA A 221 34.16 -1.96 11.44
CA ALA A 221 35.37 -1.15 11.34
C ALA A 221 35.75 -0.85 9.88
N LEU A 222 35.72 -1.88 9.01
CA LEU A 222 36.05 -1.73 7.59
C LEU A 222 35.06 -0.79 6.88
N TYR A 223 33.78 -0.97 7.13
CA TYR A 223 32.74 -0.07 6.59
C TYR A 223 32.86 1.35 7.16
N GLY A 224 33.18 1.49 8.46
CA GLY A 224 33.46 2.76 9.09
C GLY A 224 34.61 3.51 8.40
N ASP A 225 35.75 2.85 8.19
CA ASP A 225 36.91 3.45 7.52
C ASP A 225 36.61 3.79 6.04
N THR A 226 35.86 2.93 5.34
CA THR A 226 35.43 3.19 3.97
C THR A 226 34.53 4.42 3.88
N ILE A 227 33.59 4.58 4.80
CA ILE A 227 32.71 5.77 4.85
C ILE A 227 33.52 7.01 5.20
N ARG A 228 34.41 6.93 6.16
CA ARG A 228 35.25 8.05 6.57
C ARG A 228 36.15 8.55 5.44
N SER A 229 36.69 7.65 4.61
CA SER A 229 37.57 8.01 3.50
C SER A 229 36.81 8.35 2.20
N GLY A 230 35.78 7.57 1.85
CA GLY A 230 35.08 7.67 0.56
C GLY A 230 33.77 8.46 0.60
N ALA A 231 33.08 8.53 1.75
CA ALA A 231 31.79 9.18 1.89
C ALA A 231 31.77 10.15 3.10
N TYR A 232 32.74 11.03 3.17
CA TYR A 232 32.93 11.99 4.26
C TYR A 232 31.66 12.76 4.70
N PRO A 233 30.74 13.17 3.79
CA PRO A 233 29.46 13.78 4.22
C PRO A 233 28.63 12.88 5.13
N LEU A 234 28.59 11.56 4.91
CA LEU A 234 27.86 10.61 5.77
C LEU A 234 28.53 10.47 7.13
N TYR A 235 29.86 10.50 7.18
CA TYR A 235 30.61 10.54 8.43
C TYR A 235 30.23 11.78 9.25
N LEU A 236 30.19 12.98 8.63
CA LEU A 236 29.79 14.21 9.32
C LEU A 236 28.37 14.12 9.86
N VAL A 237 27.42 13.56 9.11
CA VAL A 237 26.04 13.39 9.55
C VAL A 237 25.98 12.58 10.85
N GLY A 238 26.74 11.48 10.97
CA GLY A 238 26.80 10.70 12.21
C GLY A 238 27.46 11.43 13.37
N ARG A 239 28.47 12.27 13.09
CA ARG A 239 29.19 13.07 14.09
C ARG A 239 28.32 14.17 14.72
N VAL A 240 27.29 14.66 14.01
CA VAL A 240 26.32 15.62 14.58
C VAL A 240 25.68 15.08 15.85
N ALA A 241 25.16 13.86 15.82
CA ALA A 241 24.47 13.26 16.97
C ALA A 241 25.41 13.02 18.17
N VAL A 242 26.70 12.78 17.90
CA VAL A 242 27.71 12.60 18.95
C VAL A 242 28.11 13.95 19.60
N GLY A 243 27.66 15.08 19.03
CA GLY A 243 27.89 16.41 19.59
C GLY A 243 29.15 17.11 19.09
N ASP A 244 29.67 16.73 17.92
CA ASP A 244 30.80 17.43 17.30
C ASP A 244 30.37 18.78 16.73
N ALA A 245 30.86 19.86 17.34
CA ALA A 245 30.52 21.23 16.95
C ALA A 245 30.89 21.56 15.49
N GLY A 246 32.02 21.04 15.00
CA GLY A 246 32.43 21.22 13.60
C GLY A 246 31.50 20.55 12.63
N ALA A 247 31.12 19.31 12.90
CA ALA A 247 30.15 18.54 12.10
C ALA A 247 28.76 19.21 12.12
N ILE A 248 28.30 19.66 13.29
CA ILE A 248 27.05 20.40 13.45
C ILE A 248 27.04 21.64 12.54
N ALA A 249 28.07 22.47 12.60
CA ALA A 249 28.15 23.69 11.80
C ALA A 249 28.11 23.40 10.30
N ILE A 250 28.90 22.45 9.83
CA ILE A 250 28.98 22.10 8.40
C ILE A 250 27.65 21.53 7.91
N VAL A 251 27.08 20.54 8.60
CA VAL A 251 25.82 19.89 8.20
C VAL A 251 24.65 20.89 8.27
N ALA A 252 24.64 21.77 9.28
CA ALA A 252 23.62 22.83 9.37
C ALA A 252 23.70 23.79 8.18
N VAL A 253 24.89 24.31 7.86
CA VAL A 253 25.07 25.23 6.71
C VAL A 253 24.65 24.56 5.40
N VAL A 254 25.08 23.32 5.17
CA VAL A 254 24.72 22.58 3.94
C VAL A 254 23.21 22.32 3.88
N THR A 255 22.60 21.84 4.96
CA THR A 255 21.17 21.51 4.98
C THR A 255 20.29 22.75 4.81
N LEU A 256 20.59 23.83 5.55
CA LEU A 256 19.85 25.08 5.45
C LEU A 256 20.09 25.78 4.11
N GLY A 257 21.30 25.71 3.56
CA GLY A 257 21.63 26.23 2.23
C GLY A 257 20.87 25.49 1.13
N LEU A 258 20.82 24.16 1.18
CA LEU A 258 20.01 23.35 0.27
C LEU A 258 18.51 23.66 0.40
N PHE A 259 18.02 23.82 1.61
CA PHE A 259 16.63 24.20 1.82
C PHE A 259 16.33 25.58 1.22
N ALA A 260 17.17 26.58 1.44
CA ALA A 260 16.99 27.93 0.89
C ALA A 260 17.01 27.92 -0.64
N LEU A 261 17.92 27.16 -1.25
CA LEU A 261 17.99 26.98 -2.70
C LEU A 261 16.71 26.34 -3.24
N VAL A 262 16.28 25.22 -2.66
CA VAL A 262 15.06 24.49 -3.09
C VAL A 262 13.81 25.35 -2.88
N TRP A 263 13.71 26.07 -1.77
CA TRP A 263 12.65 27.06 -1.53
C TRP A 263 12.59 28.11 -2.63
N TYR A 264 13.72 28.69 -2.99
CA TYR A 264 13.80 29.70 -4.05
C TYR A 264 13.33 29.12 -5.41
N LEU A 265 13.82 27.94 -5.78
CA LEU A 265 13.46 27.29 -7.04
C LEU A 265 11.97 26.93 -7.11
N ILE A 266 11.41 26.39 -6.01
CA ILE A 266 10.00 26.06 -5.96
C ILE A 266 9.14 27.32 -5.98
N ALA A 267 9.49 28.35 -5.21
CA ALA A 267 8.74 29.61 -5.18
C ALA A 267 8.64 30.25 -6.57
N ARG A 268 9.68 30.10 -7.40
CA ARG A 268 9.69 30.59 -8.78
C ARG A 268 8.86 29.72 -9.75
N SER A 269 8.79 28.42 -9.51
CA SER A 269 8.11 27.46 -10.40
C SER A 269 6.67 27.12 -9.97
N PHE A 270 6.32 27.41 -8.71
CA PHE A 270 5.06 26.95 -8.10
C PHE A 270 3.81 27.39 -8.88
N LEU A 271 3.70 28.67 -9.21
CA LEU A 271 2.56 29.21 -9.95
C LEU A 271 2.36 28.48 -11.28
N ARG A 272 3.44 28.30 -12.02
CA ARG A 272 3.41 27.64 -13.32
C ARG A 272 2.98 26.17 -13.23
N LEU A 273 3.40 25.47 -12.18
CA LEU A 273 3.01 24.09 -11.95
C LEU A 273 1.58 23.96 -11.37
N ALA A 274 1.20 24.81 -10.42
CA ALA A 274 -0.10 24.76 -9.76
C ALA A 274 -1.26 25.14 -10.72
N THR A 275 -1.00 26.05 -11.67
CA THR A 275 -1.99 26.46 -12.68
C THR A 275 -1.98 25.58 -13.94
N SER A 276 -0.90 24.84 -14.21
CA SER A 276 -0.78 23.97 -15.39
C SER A 276 -1.46 22.60 -15.23
N THR A 277 -2.05 22.31 -14.09
CA THR A 277 -2.74 21.03 -13.79
C THR A 277 -3.96 20.75 -14.68
N GLY A 278 -4.39 21.70 -15.49
CA GLY A 278 -5.49 21.54 -16.46
C GLY A 278 -5.06 21.36 -17.92
N ALA A 279 -3.76 21.43 -18.24
CA ALA A 279 -3.30 21.19 -19.61
C ALA A 279 -3.48 19.70 -19.98
N VAL A 280 -4.69 19.35 -20.37
CA VAL A 280 -4.96 18.09 -21.07
C VAL A 280 -4.00 18.05 -22.26
N ALA A 281 -3.15 17.02 -22.32
CA ALA A 281 -2.31 16.80 -23.49
C ALA A 281 -3.19 16.99 -24.73
N LYS A 282 -2.79 17.89 -25.66
CA LYS A 282 -3.53 18.15 -26.88
C LYS A 282 -3.82 16.80 -27.55
N VAL A 283 -5.03 16.32 -27.36
CA VAL A 283 -5.51 15.11 -28.05
C VAL A 283 -5.81 15.57 -29.46
N VAL A 284 -4.97 15.18 -30.41
CA VAL A 284 -5.29 15.34 -31.81
C VAL A 284 -6.51 14.45 -32.10
N TYR A 285 -7.64 15.08 -32.33
CA TYR A 285 -8.84 14.36 -32.74
C TYR A 285 -8.51 13.57 -34.02
N ARG A 286 -8.65 12.27 -33.93
CA ARG A 286 -8.61 11.38 -35.10
C ARG A 286 -9.99 10.78 -35.23
N GLU A 287 -10.66 11.08 -36.33
CA GLU A 287 -11.91 10.44 -36.66
C GLU A 287 -11.69 8.93 -36.74
N ARG A 288 -12.38 8.20 -35.90
CA ARG A 288 -12.38 6.73 -35.90
C ARG A 288 -13.82 6.31 -36.12
N ALA A 289 -14.01 5.44 -37.11
CA ALA A 289 -15.29 4.77 -37.27
C ALA A 289 -15.66 4.07 -35.95
N VAL A 290 -16.81 4.40 -35.41
CA VAL A 290 -17.35 3.77 -34.21
C VAL A 290 -17.84 2.38 -34.59
N GLY A 291 -17.08 1.36 -34.27
CA GLY A 291 -17.49 -0.03 -34.44
C GLY A 291 -18.67 -0.35 -33.52
N LEU A 292 -19.72 -0.93 -34.07
CA LEU A 292 -20.85 -1.44 -33.29
C LEU A 292 -20.38 -2.64 -32.45
N HIS A 293 -20.46 -2.51 -31.14
CA HIS A 293 -20.17 -3.60 -30.19
C HIS A 293 -21.47 -4.05 -29.52
N SER A 294 -21.57 -5.34 -29.20
CA SER A 294 -22.68 -5.83 -28.38
C SER A 294 -22.71 -5.11 -27.03
N PRO A 295 -23.89 -4.87 -26.44
CA PRO A 295 -24.03 -4.22 -25.14
C PRO A 295 -23.18 -4.88 -24.04
N ASP A 296 -23.11 -6.20 -24.02
CA ASP A 296 -22.29 -6.97 -23.08
C ASP A 296 -20.79 -6.67 -23.20
N ARG A 297 -20.27 -6.57 -24.43
CA ARG A 297 -18.86 -6.25 -24.68
C ARG A 297 -18.55 -4.80 -24.32
N ALA A 298 -19.47 -3.90 -24.61
CA ALA A 298 -19.33 -2.47 -24.26
C ALA A 298 -19.32 -2.28 -22.73
N LEU A 299 -20.22 -2.93 -21.99
CA LEU A 299 -20.29 -2.89 -20.55
C LEU A 299 -19.04 -3.50 -19.89
N LEU A 300 -18.58 -4.66 -20.37
CA LEU A 300 -17.33 -5.27 -19.89
C LEU A 300 -16.12 -4.35 -20.14
N GLY A 301 -16.04 -3.77 -21.35
CA GLY A 301 -14.99 -2.81 -21.69
C GLY A 301 -15.00 -1.57 -20.79
N ARG A 302 -16.19 -1.09 -20.39
CA ARG A 302 -16.36 0.01 -19.43
C ARG A 302 -15.80 -0.36 -18.04
N GLU A 303 -16.11 -1.54 -17.53
CA GLU A 303 -15.63 -2.00 -16.23
C GLU A 303 -14.10 -2.22 -16.22
N LEU A 304 -13.55 -2.82 -17.28
CA LEU A 304 -12.10 -2.99 -17.45
C LEU A 304 -11.37 -1.64 -17.51
N ARG A 305 -11.92 -0.66 -18.25
CA ARG A 305 -11.34 0.70 -18.30
C ARG A 305 -11.39 1.38 -16.93
N ARG A 306 -12.48 1.22 -16.18
CA ARG A 306 -12.59 1.76 -14.81
C ARG A 306 -11.54 1.15 -13.91
N PHE A 307 -11.34 -0.16 -13.96
CA PHE A 307 -10.32 -0.86 -13.17
C PHE A 307 -8.91 -0.36 -13.51
N THR A 308 -8.55 -0.29 -14.80
CA THR A 308 -7.21 0.14 -15.24
C THR A 308 -6.99 1.66 -15.13
N ALA A 309 -8.04 2.46 -15.01
CA ALA A 309 -7.93 3.91 -14.82
C ALA A 309 -7.59 4.31 -13.39
N SER A 310 -7.77 3.44 -12.40
CA SER A 310 -7.50 3.73 -10.99
C SER A 310 -6.38 2.83 -10.45
N ALA A 311 -5.21 3.43 -10.13
CA ALA A 311 -4.10 2.73 -9.50
C ALA A 311 -4.51 2.14 -8.14
N ASN A 312 -5.32 2.86 -7.37
CA ASN A 312 -5.81 2.39 -6.08
C ASN A 312 -6.71 1.15 -6.22
N TYR A 313 -7.56 1.11 -7.26
CA TYR A 313 -8.41 -0.03 -7.51
C TYR A 313 -7.59 -1.26 -7.92
N MET A 314 -6.63 -1.08 -8.85
CA MET A 314 -5.72 -2.16 -9.25
C MET A 314 -4.90 -2.72 -8.09
N LEU A 315 -4.29 -1.84 -7.27
CA LEU A 315 -3.40 -2.26 -6.18
C LEU A 315 -4.14 -2.88 -4.99
N ASN A 316 -5.33 -2.39 -4.64
CA ASN A 316 -6.02 -2.90 -3.45
C ASN A 316 -6.94 -4.08 -3.74
N CYS A 317 -7.63 -4.06 -4.88
CA CYS A 317 -8.60 -5.11 -5.22
C CYS A 317 -8.07 -6.13 -6.24
N GLY A 318 -6.89 -5.92 -6.80
CA GLY A 318 -6.22 -6.83 -7.74
C GLY A 318 -4.93 -7.43 -7.21
N MET A 319 -4.65 -7.33 -5.92
CA MET A 319 -3.41 -7.84 -5.31
C MET A 319 -3.26 -9.37 -5.47
N GLY A 320 -4.37 -10.10 -5.48
CA GLY A 320 -4.36 -11.53 -5.72
C GLY A 320 -3.84 -11.91 -7.11
N ILE A 321 -4.03 -11.08 -8.13
CA ILE A 321 -3.44 -11.27 -9.47
C ILE A 321 -1.91 -11.35 -9.34
N LEU A 322 -1.33 -10.36 -8.66
CA LEU A 322 0.10 -10.32 -8.41
C LEU A 322 0.56 -11.49 -7.56
N GLY A 323 -0.17 -11.79 -6.47
CA GLY A 323 0.13 -12.91 -5.59
C GLY A 323 0.17 -14.25 -6.33
N MET A 324 -0.79 -14.50 -7.23
CA MET A 324 -0.82 -15.72 -8.06
C MET A 324 0.34 -15.76 -9.06
N VAL A 325 0.70 -14.64 -9.68
CA VAL A 325 1.85 -14.58 -10.60
C VAL A 325 3.16 -14.82 -9.84
N VAL A 326 3.35 -14.17 -8.69
CA VAL A 326 4.53 -14.37 -7.85
C VAL A 326 4.61 -15.82 -7.34
N ALA A 327 3.49 -16.40 -6.92
CA ALA A 327 3.42 -17.79 -6.50
C ALA A 327 3.77 -18.76 -7.67
N ALA A 328 3.29 -18.49 -8.88
CA ALA A 328 3.63 -19.26 -10.07
C ALA A 328 5.14 -19.22 -10.38
N VAL A 329 5.74 -18.03 -10.36
CA VAL A 329 7.18 -17.85 -10.56
C VAL A 329 7.98 -18.55 -9.45
N ALA A 330 7.59 -18.37 -8.20
CA ALA A 330 8.25 -19.02 -7.06
C ALA A 330 8.17 -20.54 -7.11
N LEU A 331 7.04 -21.10 -7.54
CA LEU A 331 6.89 -22.55 -7.78
C LEU A 331 7.84 -23.06 -8.86
N ILE A 332 7.96 -22.36 -9.98
CA ILE A 332 8.87 -22.78 -11.05
C ILE A 332 10.33 -22.72 -10.57
N TRP A 333 10.69 -21.68 -9.82
CA TRP A 333 12.09 -21.43 -9.44
C TRP A 333 12.56 -22.33 -8.29
N LYS A 334 11.74 -22.48 -7.24
CA LYS A 334 12.10 -23.19 -6.00
C LYS A 334 11.03 -24.15 -5.50
N GLY A 335 10.03 -24.48 -6.31
CA GLY A 335 8.89 -25.26 -5.84
C GLY A 335 9.26 -26.66 -5.39
N ARG A 336 10.17 -27.34 -6.08
CA ARG A 336 10.64 -28.68 -5.67
C ARG A 336 11.42 -28.63 -4.36
N ASP A 337 12.32 -27.67 -4.18
CA ASP A 337 13.09 -27.50 -2.95
C ASP A 337 12.17 -27.12 -1.78
N PHE A 338 11.19 -26.24 -2.04
CA PHE A 338 10.21 -25.82 -1.05
C PHE A 338 9.33 -26.99 -0.60
N LEU A 339 8.82 -27.79 -1.53
CA LEU A 339 8.02 -28.98 -1.22
C LEU A 339 8.83 -30.02 -0.43
N GLY A 340 10.11 -30.23 -0.81
CA GLY A 340 11.05 -31.07 -0.07
C GLY A 340 11.26 -30.56 1.36
N THR A 341 11.43 -29.27 1.55
CA THR A 341 11.59 -28.65 2.88
C THR A 341 10.30 -28.78 3.70
N VAL A 342 9.13 -28.55 3.09
CA VAL A 342 7.83 -28.71 3.77
C VAL A 342 7.63 -30.15 4.24
N SER A 343 8.00 -31.14 3.44
CA SER A 343 7.90 -32.57 3.82
C SER A 343 8.88 -32.97 4.93
N LEU A 344 10.01 -32.27 5.06
CA LEU A 344 11.00 -32.48 6.14
C LEU A 344 10.53 -31.83 7.46
N VAL A 345 9.98 -30.63 7.41
CA VAL A 345 9.56 -29.86 8.59
C VAL A 345 8.21 -30.37 9.12
N LEU A 346 7.30 -30.73 8.21
CA LEU A 346 6.00 -31.29 8.53
C LEU A 346 5.98 -32.72 7.95
N PRO A 347 6.19 -33.78 8.75
CA PRO A 347 6.12 -35.16 8.30
C PRO A 347 4.65 -35.56 8.00
N VAL A 348 4.07 -34.93 6.99
CA VAL A 348 2.68 -35.10 6.55
C VAL A 348 2.66 -35.69 5.15
N GLY A 349 1.68 -36.55 4.90
CA GLY A 349 1.51 -37.16 3.57
C GLY A 349 1.15 -36.17 2.48
N THR A 350 1.31 -36.55 1.22
CA THR A 350 1.02 -35.74 0.02
C THR A 350 -0.41 -35.20 0.01
N GLU A 351 -1.36 -35.90 0.59
CA GLU A 351 -2.75 -35.49 0.73
C GLU A 351 -2.90 -34.20 1.56
N THR A 352 -2.19 -34.12 2.70
CA THR A 352 -2.20 -32.92 3.55
C THR A 352 -1.59 -31.74 2.84
N VAL A 353 -0.45 -31.94 2.15
CA VAL A 353 0.22 -30.92 1.37
C VAL A 353 -0.70 -30.40 0.25
N SER A 354 -1.43 -31.27 -0.43
CA SER A 354 -2.39 -30.92 -1.48
C SER A 354 -3.52 -30.05 -0.93
N VAL A 355 -4.06 -30.35 0.26
CA VAL A 355 -5.10 -29.52 0.90
C VAL A 355 -4.56 -28.15 1.31
N LEU A 356 -3.36 -28.10 1.89
CA LEU A 356 -2.73 -26.83 2.28
C LEU A 356 -2.44 -25.95 1.06
N LEU A 357 -1.96 -26.52 -0.04
CA LEU A 357 -1.77 -25.80 -1.29
C LEU A 357 -3.09 -25.30 -1.88
N CYS A 358 -4.14 -26.12 -1.84
CA CYS A 358 -5.47 -25.69 -2.24
C CYS A 358 -5.98 -24.52 -1.40
N ALA A 359 -5.80 -24.58 -0.06
CA ALA A 359 -6.13 -23.49 0.84
C ALA A 359 -5.35 -22.20 0.51
N ALA A 360 -4.04 -22.33 0.22
CA ALA A 360 -3.22 -21.20 -0.17
C ALA A 360 -3.69 -20.58 -1.51
N VAL A 361 -4.04 -21.39 -2.49
CA VAL A 361 -4.62 -20.92 -3.77
C VAL A 361 -5.94 -20.19 -3.53
N CYS A 362 -6.84 -20.75 -2.71
CA CYS A 362 -8.10 -20.09 -2.35
C CYS A 362 -7.86 -18.75 -1.63
N ALA A 363 -6.87 -18.69 -0.73
CA ALA A 363 -6.49 -17.46 -0.06
C ALA A 363 -5.98 -16.39 -1.05
N LEU A 364 -5.16 -16.77 -2.04
CA LEU A 364 -4.71 -15.87 -3.11
C LEU A 364 -5.86 -15.39 -4.01
N ILE A 365 -6.79 -16.30 -4.36
CA ILE A 365 -8.00 -15.94 -5.13
C ILE A 365 -8.83 -14.91 -4.36
N SER A 366 -9.00 -15.08 -3.05
CA SER A 366 -9.79 -14.17 -2.21
C SER A 366 -9.18 -12.77 -2.02
N MET A 367 -7.89 -12.60 -2.34
CA MET A 367 -7.27 -11.26 -2.39
C MET A 367 -7.71 -10.42 -3.61
N ASN A 368 -8.53 -11.00 -4.49
CA ASN A 368 -9.14 -10.27 -5.60
C ASN A 368 -10.57 -9.89 -5.23
N ASP A 369 -10.76 -8.62 -4.88
CA ASP A 369 -12.05 -8.09 -4.39
C ASP A 369 -12.71 -7.12 -5.36
N MET A 370 -12.45 -7.25 -6.68
CA MET A 370 -12.85 -6.26 -7.69
C MET A 370 -14.36 -6.07 -7.78
N ALA A 371 -15.17 -7.12 -7.60
CA ALA A 371 -16.62 -7.01 -7.72
C ALA A 371 -17.27 -6.33 -6.50
N ALA A 372 -16.65 -6.38 -5.30
CA ALA A 372 -17.21 -5.81 -4.08
C ALA A 372 -17.38 -4.28 -4.14
N PRO A 373 -16.37 -3.47 -4.49
CA PRO A 373 -16.53 -2.03 -4.59
C PRO A 373 -17.18 -1.58 -5.91
N SER A 374 -17.36 -2.47 -6.90
CA SER A 374 -17.76 -2.12 -8.28
C SER A 374 -19.10 -1.39 -8.37
N VAL A 375 -20.05 -1.70 -7.49
CA VAL A 375 -21.36 -1.02 -7.39
C VAL A 375 -21.18 0.36 -6.75
N SER A 376 -20.46 0.42 -5.62
CA SER A 376 -20.19 1.67 -4.90
C SER A 376 -19.38 2.66 -5.74
N LEU A 377 -18.49 2.18 -6.62
CA LEU A 377 -17.68 3.01 -7.52
C LEU A 377 -18.50 3.71 -8.62
N GLU A 378 -19.75 3.28 -8.88
CA GLU A 378 -20.66 4.07 -9.72
C GLU A 378 -20.95 5.44 -9.08
N GLY A 379 -21.09 5.48 -7.74
CA GLY A 379 -21.29 6.72 -6.99
C GLY A 379 -22.43 7.56 -7.56
N LYS A 380 -22.18 8.86 -7.72
CA LYS A 380 -23.15 9.80 -8.27
C LYS A 380 -23.52 9.55 -9.75
N SER A 381 -22.77 8.72 -10.48
CA SER A 381 -23.02 8.37 -11.88
C SER A 381 -23.83 7.08 -12.06
N LEU A 382 -24.36 6.49 -10.98
CA LEU A 382 -25.15 5.26 -11.06
C LEU A 382 -26.38 5.40 -11.96
N TRP A 383 -27.04 6.56 -11.92
CA TRP A 383 -28.17 6.87 -12.78
C TRP A 383 -27.88 6.68 -14.28
N LEU A 384 -26.62 6.92 -14.70
CA LEU A 384 -26.21 6.72 -16.10
C LEU A 384 -26.29 5.23 -16.48
N ALA A 385 -25.87 4.32 -15.59
CA ALA A 385 -25.99 2.88 -15.84
C ALA A 385 -27.44 2.41 -15.85
N GLN A 386 -28.31 3.07 -15.08
CA GLN A 386 -29.75 2.75 -15.00
C GLN A 386 -30.57 3.35 -16.16
N SER A 387 -30.10 4.45 -16.77
CA SER A 387 -30.76 5.10 -17.92
C SER A 387 -30.45 4.45 -19.28
N LEU A 388 -29.42 3.60 -19.34
CA LEU A 388 -29.09 2.88 -20.57
C LEU A 388 -30.16 1.84 -20.91
N PRO A 389 -30.43 1.57 -22.23
CA PRO A 389 -31.39 0.54 -22.67
C PRO A 389 -30.81 -0.88 -22.47
N VAL A 390 -30.42 -1.21 -21.24
CA VAL A 390 -29.86 -2.50 -20.83
C VAL A 390 -30.50 -2.97 -19.53
N THR A 391 -30.57 -4.27 -19.34
CA THR A 391 -31.11 -4.84 -18.11
C THR A 391 -30.12 -4.72 -16.94
N ALA A 392 -30.62 -4.61 -15.71
CA ALA A 392 -29.78 -4.62 -14.50
C ALA A 392 -28.85 -5.85 -14.44
N TRP A 393 -29.33 -7.00 -14.93
CA TRP A 393 -28.53 -8.22 -15.02
C TRP A 393 -27.33 -8.07 -15.99
N GLN A 394 -27.49 -7.40 -17.12
CA GLN A 394 -26.37 -7.17 -18.04
C GLN A 394 -25.26 -6.34 -17.38
N VAL A 395 -25.63 -5.31 -16.61
CA VAL A 395 -24.68 -4.49 -15.88
C VAL A 395 -23.96 -5.31 -14.78
N LEU A 396 -24.70 -6.04 -13.96
CA LEU A 396 -24.13 -6.88 -12.90
C LEU A 396 -23.28 -8.02 -13.46
N ARG A 397 -23.72 -8.63 -14.56
CA ARG A 397 -22.95 -9.66 -15.28
C ARG A 397 -21.63 -9.13 -15.82
N ALA A 398 -21.57 -7.88 -16.29
CA ALA A 398 -20.32 -7.26 -16.74
C ALA A 398 -19.32 -7.10 -15.58
N LYS A 399 -19.78 -6.68 -14.39
CA LYS A 399 -18.95 -6.59 -13.17
C LYS A 399 -18.44 -7.95 -12.73
N LEU A 400 -19.30 -8.97 -12.76
CA LEU A 400 -18.92 -10.35 -12.45
C LEU A 400 -17.90 -10.90 -13.46
N ARG A 401 -18.14 -10.69 -14.76
CA ARG A 401 -17.22 -11.13 -15.82
C ARG A 401 -15.86 -10.46 -15.74
N MET A 402 -15.80 -9.17 -15.38
CA MET A 402 -14.52 -8.48 -15.16
C MET A 402 -13.73 -9.18 -14.05
N HIS A 403 -14.35 -9.45 -12.90
CA HIS A 403 -13.71 -10.14 -11.79
C HIS A 403 -13.24 -11.55 -12.18
N LEU A 404 -14.11 -12.34 -12.80
CA LEU A 404 -13.79 -13.70 -13.26
C LEU A 404 -12.63 -13.69 -14.27
N LEU A 405 -12.65 -12.82 -15.28
CA LEU A 405 -11.63 -12.76 -16.31
C LEU A 405 -10.24 -12.41 -15.72
N LEU A 406 -10.20 -11.37 -14.89
CA LEU A 406 -8.95 -10.88 -14.32
C LEU A 406 -8.36 -11.85 -13.28
N THR A 407 -9.18 -12.69 -12.63
CA THR A 407 -8.72 -13.68 -11.66
C THR A 407 -8.44 -15.03 -12.31
N ALA A 408 -9.23 -15.44 -13.31
CA ALA A 408 -9.10 -16.75 -13.95
C ALA A 408 -7.80 -16.90 -14.74
N VAL A 409 -7.35 -15.84 -15.43
CA VAL A 409 -6.12 -15.90 -16.23
C VAL A 409 -4.88 -16.20 -15.35
N PRO A 410 -4.56 -15.43 -14.31
CA PRO A 410 -3.43 -15.74 -13.44
C PRO A 410 -3.66 -17.01 -12.62
N GLY A 411 -4.91 -17.33 -12.27
CA GLY A 411 -5.26 -18.59 -11.61
C GLY A 411 -4.98 -19.81 -12.48
N ALA A 412 -5.28 -19.74 -13.77
CA ALA A 412 -4.95 -20.81 -14.74
C ALA A 412 -3.44 -20.97 -14.90
N VAL A 413 -2.68 -19.86 -14.99
CA VAL A 413 -1.21 -19.92 -15.03
C VAL A 413 -0.65 -20.60 -13.78
N LEU A 414 -1.13 -20.22 -12.59
CA LEU A 414 -0.73 -20.85 -11.34
C LEU A 414 -1.10 -22.35 -11.32
N GLY A 415 -2.29 -22.70 -11.80
CA GLY A 415 -2.74 -24.09 -11.93
C GLY A 415 -1.82 -24.93 -12.83
N VAL A 416 -1.41 -24.40 -13.98
CA VAL A 416 -0.44 -25.05 -14.88
C VAL A 416 0.91 -25.24 -14.19
N CYS A 417 1.40 -24.24 -13.45
CA CYS A 417 2.65 -24.33 -12.69
C CYS A 417 2.56 -25.41 -11.58
N LEU A 418 1.41 -25.53 -10.91
CA LEU A 418 1.18 -26.58 -9.91
C LEU A 418 1.26 -27.98 -10.55
N VAL A 419 0.62 -28.17 -11.70
CA VAL A 419 0.69 -29.43 -12.44
C VAL A 419 2.11 -29.77 -12.88
N ALA A 420 2.90 -28.78 -13.30
CA ALA A 420 4.25 -28.98 -13.81
C ALA A 420 5.29 -29.24 -12.70
N VAL A 421 5.06 -28.75 -11.49
CA VAL A 421 6.07 -28.77 -10.40
C VAL A 421 5.71 -29.78 -9.30
N CYS A 422 4.41 -29.94 -8.99
CA CYS A 422 3.98 -30.82 -7.91
C CYS A 422 3.69 -32.23 -8.46
N ASP A 423 4.47 -33.20 -8.01
CA ASP A 423 4.31 -34.64 -8.38
C ASP A 423 3.18 -35.27 -7.53
N PHE A 424 1.95 -34.69 -7.59
CA PHE A 424 0.79 -35.27 -6.90
C PHE A 424 0.07 -36.27 -7.76
N PRO A 425 -0.58 -37.29 -7.12
CA PRO A 425 -1.50 -38.17 -7.84
C PRO A 425 -2.55 -37.38 -8.61
N ALA A 426 -2.92 -37.86 -9.81
CA ALA A 426 -3.86 -37.18 -10.70
C ALA A 426 -5.19 -36.79 -10.02
N VAL A 427 -5.70 -37.67 -9.12
CA VAL A 427 -6.93 -37.40 -8.35
C VAL A 427 -6.77 -36.23 -7.40
N GLN A 428 -5.62 -36.09 -6.73
CA GLN A 428 -5.35 -34.99 -5.83
C GLN A 428 -5.24 -33.66 -6.62
N MET A 429 -4.52 -33.68 -7.72
CA MET A 429 -4.36 -32.50 -8.57
C MET A 429 -5.70 -32.06 -9.18
N ALA A 430 -6.50 -33.01 -9.69
CA ALA A 430 -7.83 -32.71 -10.23
C ALA A 430 -8.75 -32.09 -9.16
N ALA A 431 -8.73 -32.62 -7.92
CA ALA A 431 -9.53 -32.10 -6.82
C ALA A 431 -9.10 -30.64 -6.44
N VAL A 432 -7.80 -30.37 -6.37
CA VAL A 432 -7.25 -29.03 -6.08
C VAL A 432 -7.70 -28.03 -7.15
N LEU A 433 -7.53 -28.36 -8.43
CA LEU A 433 -7.89 -27.48 -9.54
C LEU A 433 -9.40 -27.25 -9.62
N ALA A 434 -10.20 -28.31 -9.44
CA ALA A 434 -11.66 -28.23 -9.45
C ALA A 434 -12.18 -27.34 -8.32
N LEU A 435 -11.69 -27.53 -7.09
CA LEU A 435 -12.10 -26.72 -5.94
C LEU A 435 -11.66 -25.26 -6.11
N ALA A 436 -10.43 -24.98 -6.57
CA ALA A 436 -9.95 -23.64 -6.86
C ALA A 436 -10.80 -22.93 -7.93
N ALA A 437 -11.20 -23.64 -8.99
CA ALA A 437 -12.07 -23.08 -10.05
C ALA A 437 -13.48 -22.76 -9.51
N VAL A 438 -14.08 -23.63 -8.73
CA VAL A 438 -15.39 -23.40 -8.10
C VAL A 438 -15.31 -22.26 -7.07
N PHE A 439 -14.24 -22.23 -6.27
CA PHE A 439 -14.02 -21.15 -5.30
C PHE A 439 -13.84 -19.79 -5.96
N LEU A 440 -13.19 -19.72 -7.13
CA LEU A 440 -13.07 -18.49 -7.90
C LEU A 440 -14.45 -17.93 -8.28
N VAL A 441 -15.37 -18.80 -8.74
CA VAL A 441 -16.74 -18.38 -9.07
C VAL A 441 -17.50 -17.98 -7.80
N PHE A 442 -17.37 -18.75 -6.73
CA PHE A 442 -17.96 -18.43 -5.43
C PHE A 442 -17.49 -17.08 -4.90
N SER A 443 -16.17 -16.83 -4.89
CA SER A 443 -15.58 -15.58 -4.44
C SER A 443 -16.10 -14.37 -5.25
N ALA A 444 -16.15 -14.48 -6.58
CA ALA A 444 -16.67 -13.41 -7.44
C ALA A 444 -18.15 -13.08 -7.15
N LEU A 445 -18.97 -14.10 -6.94
CA LEU A 445 -20.39 -13.95 -6.58
C LEU A 445 -20.58 -13.38 -5.17
N LEU A 446 -19.78 -13.83 -4.19
CA LEU A 446 -19.77 -13.30 -2.82
C LEU A 446 -19.39 -11.82 -2.80
N ASN A 447 -18.37 -11.46 -3.53
CA ASN A 447 -17.94 -10.08 -3.69
C ASN A 447 -19.05 -9.18 -4.24
N LEU A 448 -19.72 -9.61 -5.30
CA LEU A 448 -20.84 -8.86 -5.90
C LEU A 448 -22.04 -8.79 -4.95
N PHE A 449 -22.35 -9.88 -4.25
CA PHE A 449 -23.39 -9.95 -3.23
C PHE A 449 -23.15 -8.92 -2.12
N LEU A 450 -21.95 -8.88 -1.57
CA LEU A 450 -21.57 -7.95 -0.51
C LEU A 450 -21.61 -6.49 -1.00
N GLY A 451 -21.16 -6.24 -2.22
CA GLY A 451 -21.22 -4.92 -2.86
C GLY A 451 -22.66 -4.40 -3.02
N LEU A 452 -23.61 -5.28 -3.33
CA LEU A 452 -25.04 -4.96 -3.44
C LEU A 452 -25.71 -4.78 -2.06
N LYS A 453 -25.30 -5.54 -1.04
CA LYS A 453 -25.84 -5.43 0.32
C LYS A 453 -25.33 -4.22 1.10
N MET A 454 -24.12 -3.77 0.80
CA MET A 454 -23.45 -2.69 1.54
C MET A 454 -22.94 -1.59 0.58
N PRO A 455 -23.81 -1.02 -0.29
CA PRO A 455 -23.38 0.01 -1.25
C PRO A 455 -23.08 1.31 -0.51
N ASN A 456 -22.00 1.99 -0.95
CA ASN A 456 -21.67 3.33 -0.52
C ASN A 456 -21.57 4.24 -1.75
N LEU A 457 -22.61 4.96 -2.07
CA LEU A 457 -22.71 5.81 -3.26
C LEU A 457 -22.27 7.26 -3.01
N HIS A 458 -22.21 7.69 -1.74
CA HIS A 458 -21.92 9.08 -1.34
C HIS A 458 -20.46 9.27 -0.87
N TRP A 459 -19.51 8.65 -1.57
CA TRP A 459 -18.10 8.81 -1.25
C TRP A 459 -17.50 10.08 -1.89
N THR A 460 -16.57 10.69 -1.19
CA THR A 460 -15.80 11.86 -1.67
C THR A 460 -14.44 11.49 -2.25
N SER A 461 -13.94 10.30 -1.91
CA SER A 461 -12.66 9.75 -2.38
C SER A 461 -12.85 8.29 -2.81
N GLU A 462 -12.27 7.89 -3.94
CA GLU A 462 -12.29 6.49 -4.41
C GLU A 462 -11.69 5.49 -3.42
N ILE A 463 -10.81 5.93 -2.53
CA ILE A 463 -10.22 5.08 -1.49
C ILE A 463 -11.29 4.53 -0.54
N THR A 464 -12.36 5.29 -0.30
CA THR A 464 -13.43 4.89 0.63
C THR A 464 -14.15 3.61 0.21
N PRO A 465 -14.71 3.47 -1.02
CA PRO A 465 -15.32 2.22 -1.45
C PRO A 465 -14.32 1.09 -1.71
N ILE A 466 -13.06 1.40 -2.03
CA ILE A 466 -12.02 0.41 -2.36
C ILE A 466 -11.39 -0.18 -1.09
N LYS A 467 -10.95 0.65 -0.15
CA LYS A 467 -10.12 0.22 0.99
C LYS A 467 -10.86 0.26 2.34
N GLN A 468 -11.81 1.18 2.50
CA GLN A 468 -12.53 1.41 3.76
C GLN A 468 -13.94 0.83 3.72
N SER A 469 -14.24 -0.04 2.76
CA SER A 469 -15.56 -0.67 2.61
C SER A 469 -15.66 -1.93 3.46
N GLY A 470 -16.74 -2.03 4.24
CA GLY A 470 -17.07 -3.28 4.95
C GLY A 470 -17.29 -4.46 3.99
N ALA A 471 -17.81 -4.23 2.79
CA ALA A 471 -18.00 -5.27 1.78
C ALA A 471 -16.67 -5.90 1.35
N VAL A 472 -15.64 -5.07 1.07
CA VAL A 472 -14.30 -5.53 0.71
C VAL A 472 -13.62 -6.26 1.87
N ALA A 473 -13.70 -5.70 3.10
CA ALA A 473 -13.12 -6.33 4.28
C ALA A 473 -13.75 -7.70 4.57
N ILE A 474 -15.08 -7.83 4.50
CA ILE A 474 -15.78 -9.11 4.72
C ILE A 474 -15.45 -10.12 3.60
N ALA A 475 -15.33 -9.67 2.35
CA ALA A 475 -14.96 -10.54 1.23
C ALA A 475 -13.56 -11.14 1.43
N LEU A 476 -12.56 -10.30 1.71
CA LEU A 476 -11.18 -10.71 1.93
C LEU A 476 -11.04 -11.63 3.15
N LEU A 477 -11.51 -11.17 4.32
CA LEU A 477 -11.39 -11.92 5.56
C LEU A 477 -12.22 -13.19 5.55
N GLY A 478 -13.41 -13.16 4.91
CA GLY A 478 -14.26 -14.35 4.72
C GLY A 478 -13.58 -15.40 3.82
N GLY A 479 -12.89 -14.99 2.77
CA GLY A 479 -12.12 -15.90 1.92
C GLY A 479 -10.92 -16.50 2.65
N TRP A 480 -10.21 -15.71 3.45
CA TRP A 480 -9.13 -16.23 4.29
C TRP A 480 -9.64 -17.16 5.39
N ALA A 481 -10.78 -16.83 6.01
CA ALA A 481 -11.44 -17.71 6.99
C ALA A 481 -11.87 -19.04 6.35
N TYR A 482 -12.38 -19.02 5.10
CA TYR A 482 -12.69 -20.24 4.35
C TYR A 482 -11.43 -21.09 4.13
N ALA A 483 -10.32 -20.48 3.67
CA ALA A 483 -9.06 -21.17 3.43
C ALA A 483 -8.49 -21.76 4.74
N ALA A 484 -8.52 -21.00 5.82
CA ALA A 484 -8.10 -21.46 7.15
C ALA A 484 -9.00 -22.59 7.67
N ALA A 485 -10.32 -22.47 7.52
CA ALA A 485 -11.27 -23.51 7.90
C ALA A 485 -11.01 -24.80 7.12
N MET A 486 -10.76 -24.72 5.82
CA MET A 486 -10.42 -25.87 5.00
C MET A 486 -9.15 -26.57 5.49
N ALA A 487 -8.11 -25.83 5.85
CA ALA A 487 -6.88 -26.40 6.37
C ALA A 487 -7.09 -27.04 7.76
N VAL A 488 -7.70 -26.30 8.70
CA VAL A 488 -7.90 -26.75 10.07
C VAL A 488 -8.85 -27.97 10.15
N LEU A 489 -9.97 -27.91 9.44
CA LEU A 489 -10.94 -29.03 9.42
C LEU A 489 -10.36 -30.27 8.80
N TYR A 490 -9.41 -30.18 7.88
CA TYR A 490 -8.71 -31.35 7.38
C TYR A 490 -7.90 -32.05 8.47
N PHE A 491 -7.20 -31.30 9.33
CA PHE A 491 -6.47 -31.87 10.45
C PHE A 491 -7.39 -32.49 11.51
N LEU A 492 -8.56 -31.91 11.74
CA LEU A 492 -9.50 -32.37 12.76
C LEU A 492 -10.38 -33.57 12.31
N VAL A 493 -10.90 -33.49 11.09
CA VAL A 493 -11.91 -34.42 10.58
C VAL A 493 -11.49 -35.07 9.26
N GLY A 494 -10.88 -34.32 8.36
CA GLY A 494 -10.59 -34.73 7.00
C GLY A 494 -9.68 -35.95 6.92
N ARG A 495 -8.71 -36.09 7.83
CA ARG A 495 -7.82 -37.25 7.92
C ARG A 495 -8.58 -38.58 8.21
N HIS A 496 -9.69 -38.48 8.93
CA HIS A 496 -10.53 -39.66 9.26
C HIS A 496 -11.50 -40.02 8.13
N MET A 497 -11.90 -39.00 7.33
CA MET A 497 -12.82 -39.22 6.18
C MET A 497 -12.09 -39.66 4.91
N GLY A 498 -10.78 -39.46 4.83
CA GLY A 498 -9.99 -39.63 3.62
C GLY A 498 -10.04 -38.39 2.69
N PHE A 499 -8.94 -38.19 1.95
CA PHE A 499 -8.74 -37.02 1.10
C PHE A 499 -9.88 -36.78 0.09
N ALA A 500 -10.25 -37.82 -0.66
CA ALA A 500 -11.23 -37.69 -1.75
C ALA A 500 -12.62 -37.29 -1.22
N ALA A 501 -13.08 -37.92 -0.14
CA ALA A 501 -14.37 -37.60 0.47
C ALA A 501 -14.38 -36.17 1.04
N TYR A 502 -13.30 -35.76 1.69
CA TYR A 502 -13.14 -34.41 2.24
C TYR A 502 -13.18 -33.36 1.14
N MET A 503 -12.36 -33.48 0.10
CA MET A 503 -12.33 -32.54 -1.02
C MET A 503 -13.65 -32.49 -1.78
N ALA A 504 -14.32 -33.65 -1.97
CA ALA A 504 -15.65 -33.72 -2.59
C ALA A 504 -16.70 -32.98 -1.75
N ALA A 505 -16.67 -33.11 -0.42
CA ALA A 505 -17.58 -32.41 0.46
C ALA A 505 -17.39 -30.87 0.38
N PHE A 506 -16.13 -30.39 0.43
CA PHE A 506 -15.83 -28.95 0.26
C PHE A 506 -16.23 -28.45 -1.12
N LEU A 507 -15.99 -29.22 -2.18
CA LEU A 507 -16.39 -28.89 -3.54
C LEU A 507 -17.92 -28.74 -3.65
N ALA A 508 -18.66 -29.71 -3.13
CA ALA A 508 -20.12 -29.71 -3.14
C ALA A 508 -20.70 -28.52 -2.35
N LEU A 509 -20.16 -28.26 -1.15
CA LEU A 509 -20.58 -27.12 -0.31
C LEU A 509 -20.33 -25.79 -1.00
N THR A 510 -19.13 -25.61 -1.58
CA THR A 510 -18.75 -24.36 -2.28
C THR A 510 -19.59 -24.16 -3.53
N LEU A 511 -19.84 -25.23 -4.29
CA LEU A 511 -20.69 -25.19 -5.47
C LEU A 511 -22.15 -24.83 -5.10
N ALA A 512 -22.70 -25.46 -4.06
CA ALA A 512 -24.04 -25.14 -3.58
C ALA A 512 -24.15 -23.66 -3.15
N ALA A 513 -23.16 -23.15 -2.40
CA ALA A 513 -23.10 -21.75 -2.01
C ALA A 513 -22.99 -20.82 -3.23
N ALA A 514 -22.18 -21.16 -4.22
CA ALA A 514 -22.06 -20.37 -5.46
C ALA A 514 -23.38 -20.33 -6.24
N VAL A 515 -24.09 -21.47 -6.36
CA VAL A 515 -25.40 -21.54 -7.03
C VAL A 515 -26.44 -20.68 -6.29
N LEU A 516 -26.51 -20.77 -4.97
CA LEU A 516 -27.42 -19.96 -4.16
C LEU A 516 -27.14 -18.45 -4.32
N LEU A 517 -25.87 -18.06 -4.29
CA LEU A 517 -25.48 -16.65 -4.53
C LEU A 517 -25.83 -16.20 -5.95
N TYR A 518 -25.60 -17.05 -6.96
CA TYR A 518 -25.96 -16.74 -8.34
C TYR A 518 -27.47 -16.49 -8.49
N ILE A 519 -28.31 -17.38 -7.94
CA ILE A 519 -29.77 -17.22 -7.96
C ILE A 519 -30.18 -15.95 -7.24
N TRP A 520 -29.58 -15.67 -6.10
CA TRP A 520 -29.86 -14.45 -5.31
C TRP A 520 -29.47 -13.20 -6.09
N VAL A 521 -28.27 -13.12 -6.68
CA VAL A 521 -27.81 -11.96 -7.45
C VAL A 521 -28.71 -11.73 -8.65
N ARG A 522 -29.10 -12.80 -9.36
CA ARG A 522 -29.97 -12.71 -10.53
C ARG A 522 -31.39 -12.23 -10.19
N LYS A 523 -31.97 -12.69 -9.08
CA LYS A 523 -33.34 -12.36 -8.69
C LYS A 523 -33.38 -11.07 -7.83
N LYS A 524 -32.84 -11.13 -6.63
CA LYS A 524 -32.89 -10.02 -5.65
C LYS A 524 -31.84 -8.94 -5.93
N GLY A 525 -30.64 -9.34 -6.35
CA GLY A 525 -29.57 -8.40 -6.63
C GLY A 525 -29.91 -7.42 -7.76
N CYS A 526 -30.57 -7.87 -8.83
CA CYS A 526 -31.05 -7.01 -9.90
C CYS A 526 -32.10 -6.01 -9.43
N ALA A 527 -33.04 -6.42 -8.58
CA ALA A 527 -34.06 -5.54 -8.00
C ALA A 527 -33.42 -4.47 -7.09
N ILE A 528 -32.45 -4.86 -6.23
CA ILE A 528 -31.69 -3.92 -5.40
C ILE A 528 -30.94 -2.92 -6.28
N PHE A 529 -30.22 -3.38 -7.31
CA PHE A 529 -29.47 -2.50 -8.21
C PHE A 529 -30.36 -1.48 -8.92
N ALA A 530 -31.57 -1.88 -9.30
CA ALA A 530 -32.53 -0.99 -9.95
C ALA A 530 -33.11 0.05 -9.00
N SER A 531 -33.16 -0.23 -7.69
CA SER A 531 -33.71 0.67 -6.65
C SER A 531 -32.66 1.56 -5.98
N LEU A 532 -31.36 1.37 -6.22
CA LEU A 532 -30.29 2.23 -5.72
C LEU A 532 -30.31 3.59 -6.42
#